data_cbba47e4dfa8625ee5a93979ef13d7dd
#
_entry.id   cbba47e4dfa8625ee5a93979ef13d7dd
#
_cell.length_a   1.000
_cell.length_b   1.000
_cell.length_c   1.000
_cell.angle_alpha   90.00
_cell.angle_beta   90.00
_cell.angle_gamma   90.00
#
_symmetry.space_group_name_H-M   'P 1'
#
loop_
_entity.id
_entity.type
_entity.pdbx_description
1 polymer ?
#
loop_
_entity_poly.entity_id
_entity_poly.type
_entity_poly.pdbx_seq_one_letter_code
_entity_poly.pdbx_strand_id
1 'polypeptide(L)'
;QVLHGLNLYPSDAGAQFEFIYPPLPAVLLAVPAWLGKIPLYVCLCLLNAVAWWMTAQFSNAMTGAGRPPGPWLFALPSFVTITFIFDMYDLGQPNLLLLAMMLYGFWLLREARPAMAGCMFALATAIKVFPVAVLPYLVWRRQWKATASTLVFLALFLIVLPAPIRGFEHNIAELKTWYRGMVGSSSEKGFGQRDEQNWSWVNQSIIAVTHRLTRPVNYNQDDPKKPARTMNVVDVGFRTSNLIVVAISLAIGFGYIAVMPGAARRTERSDA
;
A
#
# COMPACT_ATOMS: atom_id res chain seq x y z
N GLN A 1 14.56 -12.39 -13.51
CA GLN A 1 13.46 -12.16 -14.45
C GLN A 1 13.60 -10.79 -15.16
N VAL A 2 13.65 -9.63 -14.42
CA VAL A 2 13.70 -8.28 -15.02
C VAL A 2 14.85 -8.13 -16.01
N LEU A 3 16.09 -8.44 -15.59
CA LEU A 3 17.30 -8.26 -16.40
C LEU A 3 17.43 -9.28 -17.54
N HIS A 4 16.66 -10.35 -17.52
CA HIS A 4 16.63 -11.37 -18.56
C HIS A 4 15.43 -11.25 -19.50
N GLY A 5 14.65 -10.16 -19.41
CA GLY A 5 13.48 -9.94 -20.26
C GLY A 5 12.30 -10.90 -20.02
N LEU A 6 12.32 -11.67 -18.92
CA LEU A 6 11.25 -12.60 -18.58
C LEU A 6 10.04 -11.89 -18.01
N ASN A 7 8.84 -12.46 -18.17
CA ASN A 7 7.60 -11.92 -17.62
C ASN A 7 7.64 -11.88 -16.09
N LEU A 8 7.16 -10.77 -15.52
CA LEU A 8 7.01 -10.61 -14.06
C LEU A 8 5.76 -11.34 -13.56
N TYR A 9 4.74 -11.40 -14.39
CA TYR A 9 3.44 -11.97 -14.06
C TYR A 9 3.14 -13.16 -14.96
N PRO A 10 2.43 -14.17 -14.46
CA PRO A 10 2.05 -15.31 -15.26
C PRO A 10 1.10 -14.88 -16.39
N SER A 11 1.25 -15.52 -17.55
CA SER A 11 0.36 -15.33 -18.70
C SER A 11 -0.98 -16.03 -18.54
N ASP A 12 -1.04 -17.07 -17.72
CA ASP A 12 -2.21 -17.92 -17.58
C ASP A 12 -3.22 -17.33 -16.61
N ALA A 13 -4.46 -17.21 -17.03
CA ALA A 13 -5.56 -16.78 -16.20
C ALA A 13 -5.77 -17.79 -15.05
N GLY A 14 -5.54 -17.36 -13.81
CA GLY A 14 -5.68 -18.20 -12.62
C GLY A 14 -4.37 -18.64 -11.98
N ALA A 15 -3.22 -18.45 -12.63
CA ALA A 15 -1.94 -18.70 -11.98
C ALA A 15 -1.66 -17.66 -10.89
N GLN A 16 -1.13 -18.09 -9.74
CA GLN A 16 -0.79 -17.18 -8.65
C GLN A 16 0.35 -16.24 -9.02
N PHE A 17 0.23 -14.98 -8.68
CA PHE A 17 1.31 -14.01 -8.83
C PHE A 17 2.32 -14.19 -7.70
N GLU A 18 3.53 -14.60 -8.03
CA GLU A 18 4.65 -14.60 -7.09
C GLU A 18 5.01 -13.16 -6.71
N PHE A 19 4.96 -12.24 -7.68
CA PHE A 19 5.22 -10.82 -7.52
C PHE A 19 3.92 -10.03 -7.66
N ILE A 20 3.44 -9.47 -6.54
CA ILE A 20 2.13 -8.81 -6.42
C ILE A 20 2.16 -7.29 -6.62
N TYR A 21 3.35 -6.69 -6.66
CA TYR A 21 3.53 -5.25 -6.84
C TYR A 21 3.46 -4.83 -8.30
N PRO A 22 3.24 -3.53 -8.61
CA PRO A 22 3.41 -3.01 -9.97
C PRO A 22 4.84 -3.26 -10.51
N PRO A 23 5.12 -3.08 -11.82
CA PRO A 23 6.44 -3.39 -12.39
C PRO A 23 7.61 -2.58 -11.84
N LEU A 24 7.37 -1.33 -11.39
CA LEU A 24 8.42 -0.42 -10.95
C LEU A 24 9.32 -0.99 -9.84
N PRO A 25 8.81 -1.55 -8.73
CA PRO A 25 9.66 -2.13 -7.69
C PRO A 25 10.61 -3.22 -8.19
N ALA A 26 10.15 -4.04 -9.14
CA ALA A 26 10.99 -5.07 -9.74
C ALA A 26 12.18 -4.46 -10.50
N VAL A 27 11.95 -3.35 -11.19
CA VAL A 27 13.01 -2.60 -11.89
C VAL A 27 13.97 -1.96 -10.90
N LEU A 28 13.47 -1.29 -9.85
CA LEU A 28 14.30 -0.63 -8.83
C LEU A 28 15.15 -1.62 -8.05
N LEU A 29 14.62 -2.80 -7.76
CA LEU A 29 15.30 -3.84 -7.01
C LEU A 29 16.10 -4.82 -7.89
N ALA A 30 16.10 -4.63 -9.22
CA ALA A 30 16.77 -5.53 -10.15
C ALA A 30 18.28 -5.66 -9.86
N VAL A 31 18.96 -4.55 -9.57
CA VAL A 31 20.41 -4.54 -9.30
C VAL A 31 20.75 -5.26 -7.98
N PRO A 32 20.18 -4.90 -6.82
CA PRO A 32 20.45 -5.64 -5.59
C PRO A 32 20.01 -7.10 -5.69
N ALA A 33 18.95 -7.42 -6.42
CA ALA A 33 18.51 -8.80 -6.64
C ALA A 33 19.49 -9.59 -7.52
N TRP A 34 20.14 -8.94 -8.50
CA TRP A 34 21.18 -9.54 -9.33
C TRP A 34 22.43 -9.90 -8.54
N LEU A 35 22.80 -9.06 -7.55
CA LEU A 35 23.91 -9.33 -6.64
C LEU A 35 23.64 -10.48 -5.68
N GLY A 36 22.39 -10.92 -5.54
CA GLY A 36 21.98 -12.07 -4.75
C GLY A 36 20.97 -11.76 -3.65
N LYS A 37 20.53 -12.81 -2.94
CA LYS A 37 19.48 -12.68 -1.90
C LYS A 37 19.93 -11.83 -0.71
N ILE A 38 21.18 -11.97 -0.26
CA ILE A 38 21.71 -11.24 0.90
C ILE A 38 21.78 -9.72 0.61
N PRO A 39 22.41 -9.24 -0.50
CA PRO A 39 22.40 -7.84 -0.86
C PRO A 39 21.00 -7.25 -1.01
N LEU A 40 20.05 -7.99 -1.61
CA LEU A 40 18.66 -7.57 -1.72
C LEU A 40 18.03 -7.37 -0.34
N TYR A 41 18.18 -8.35 0.56
CA TYR A 41 17.64 -8.28 1.91
C TYR A 41 18.25 -7.12 2.71
N VAL A 42 19.56 -6.95 2.67
CA VAL A 42 20.24 -5.82 3.31
C VAL A 42 19.74 -4.48 2.76
N CYS A 43 19.60 -4.36 1.46
CA CYS A 43 19.05 -3.15 0.82
C CYS A 43 17.65 -2.83 1.36
N LEU A 44 16.75 -3.82 1.42
CA LEU A 44 15.39 -3.64 1.96
C LEU A 44 15.40 -3.27 3.44
N CYS A 45 16.28 -3.89 4.26
CA CYS A 45 16.43 -3.56 5.67
C CYS A 45 16.89 -2.11 5.85
N LEU A 46 17.90 -1.67 5.10
CA LEU A 46 18.42 -0.29 5.15
C LEU A 46 17.35 0.72 4.70
N LEU A 47 16.62 0.43 3.62
CA LEU A 47 15.53 1.28 3.16
C LEU A 47 14.45 1.44 4.23
N ASN A 48 14.04 0.34 4.88
CA ASN A 48 13.04 0.40 5.94
C ASN A 48 13.58 1.11 7.21
N ALA A 49 14.86 0.95 7.57
CA ALA A 49 15.45 1.65 8.70
C ALA A 49 15.50 3.17 8.47
N VAL A 50 15.91 3.60 7.27
CA VAL A 50 15.90 5.01 6.88
C VAL A 50 14.45 5.54 6.85
N ALA A 51 13.52 4.77 6.29
CA ALA A 51 12.12 5.15 6.23
C ALA A 51 11.50 5.29 7.63
N TRP A 52 11.85 4.43 8.57
CA TRP A 52 11.41 4.54 9.95
C TRP A 52 11.90 5.83 10.60
N TRP A 53 13.19 6.13 10.45
CA TRP A 53 13.75 7.40 10.91
C TRP A 53 13.05 8.60 10.28
N MET A 54 12.85 8.61 8.95
CA MET A 54 12.15 9.67 8.24
C MET A 54 10.70 9.82 8.72
N THR A 55 10.00 8.71 8.98
CA THR A 55 8.62 8.72 9.51
C THR A 55 8.56 9.49 10.83
N ALA A 56 9.49 9.23 11.75
CA ALA A 56 9.57 9.93 13.03
C ALA A 56 9.84 11.45 12.83
N GLN A 57 10.78 11.80 11.93
CA GLN A 57 11.13 13.20 11.64
C GLN A 57 9.95 13.98 11.05
N PHE A 58 9.28 13.40 10.04
CA PHE A 58 8.14 14.08 9.41
C PHE A 58 6.93 14.14 10.32
N SER A 59 6.65 13.10 11.10
CA SER A 59 5.58 13.14 12.09
C SER A 59 5.80 14.26 13.10
N ASN A 60 7.03 14.43 13.59
CA ASN A 60 7.37 15.55 14.48
C ASN A 60 7.26 16.92 13.79
N ALA A 61 7.76 17.04 12.56
CA ALA A 61 7.65 18.29 11.79
C ALA A 61 6.19 18.69 11.54
N MET A 62 5.30 17.70 11.32
CA MET A 62 3.87 17.95 11.09
C MET A 62 3.10 18.35 12.32
N THR A 63 3.49 17.91 13.51
CA THR A 63 2.86 18.34 14.77
C THR A 63 3.12 19.80 15.15
N GLY A 64 4.04 20.47 14.45
CA GLY A 64 4.35 21.89 14.65
C GLY A 64 4.98 22.21 16.01
N ALA A 65 5.48 21.22 16.72
CA ALA A 65 6.05 21.38 18.06
C ALA A 65 7.34 22.22 18.09
N GLY A 66 7.97 22.47 16.94
CA GLY A 66 9.17 23.34 16.80
C GLY A 66 10.38 22.87 17.62
N ARG A 67 10.23 21.79 18.37
CA ARG A 67 11.27 21.20 19.24
C ARG A 67 11.83 19.94 18.58
N PRO A 68 13.13 19.67 18.75
CA PRO A 68 13.67 18.38 18.33
C PRO A 68 12.91 17.26 19.06
N PRO A 69 12.58 16.15 18.36
CA PRO A 69 11.87 15.04 18.98
C PRO A 69 12.68 14.53 20.16
N GLY A 70 12.09 14.59 21.35
CA GLY A 70 12.70 13.92 22.50
C GLY A 70 12.78 12.40 22.25
N PRO A 71 13.69 11.68 22.87
CA PRO A 71 13.88 10.25 22.66
C PRO A 71 12.59 9.45 22.90
N TRP A 72 11.71 9.90 23.75
CA TRP A 72 10.43 9.27 24.05
C TRP A 72 9.42 9.37 22.91
N LEU A 73 9.45 10.44 22.11
CA LEU A 73 8.61 10.58 20.92
C LEU A 73 8.96 9.56 19.82
N PHE A 74 10.18 9.05 19.85
CA PHE A 74 10.61 7.97 18.97
C PHE A 74 10.44 6.59 19.63
N ALA A 75 10.88 6.47 20.89
CA ALA A 75 10.94 5.18 21.57
C ALA A 75 9.54 4.59 21.86
N LEU A 76 8.58 5.40 22.32
CA LEU A 76 7.27 4.90 22.70
C LEU A 76 6.44 4.37 21.52
N PRO A 77 6.26 5.11 20.41
CA PRO A 77 5.60 4.56 19.24
C PRO A 77 6.32 3.33 18.66
N SER A 78 7.67 3.36 18.65
CA SER A 78 8.48 2.23 18.21
C SER A 78 8.25 0.99 19.04
N PHE A 79 8.21 1.14 20.35
CA PHE A 79 7.95 0.02 21.27
C PHE A 79 6.55 -0.58 21.07
N VAL A 80 5.53 0.27 20.90
CA VAL A 80 4.13 -0.18 20.66
C VAL A 80 3.99 -0.89 19.31
N THR A 81 4.75 -0.46 18.29
CA THR A 81 4.63 -1.00 16.93
C THR A 81 5.72 -2.04 16.60
N ILE A 82 6.57 -2.43 17.54
CA ILE A 82 7.78 -3.22 17.29
C ILE A 82 7.47 -4.58 16.63
N THR A 83 6.41 -5.24 17.05
CA THR A 83 5.98 -6.51 16.45
C THR A 83 5.63 -6.36 14.96
N PHE A 84 4.88 -5.30 14.62
CA PHE A 84 4.54 -5.00 13.23
C PHE A 84 5.77 -4.60 12.39
N ILE A 85 6.75 -3.94 13.03
CA ILE A 85 8.01 -3.57 12.39
C ILE A 85 8.79 -4.84 12.08
N PHE A 86 8.91 -5.78 13.02
CA PHE A 86 9.56 -7.07 12.78
C PHE A 86 8.89 -7.86 11.66
N ASP A 87 7.57 -7.95 11.65
CA ASP A 87 6.83 -8.61 10.56
C ASP A 87 7.11 -7.96 9.19
N MET A 88 7.23 -6.64 9.13
CA MET A 88 7.60 -5.95 7.89
C MET A 88 9.02 -6.30 7.42
N TYR A 89 9.96 -6.45 8.34
CA TYR A 89 11.34 -6.87 8.00
C TYR A 89 11.38 -8.33 7.56
N ASP A 90 10.68 -9.22 8.27
CA ASP A 90 10.63 -10.65 7.96
C ASP A 90 9.99 -10.91 6.59
N LEU A 91 8.91 -10.20 6.28
CA LEU A 91 8.21 -10.29 5.00
C LEU A 91 8.84 -9.46 3.87
N GLY A 92 9.90 -8.68 4.14
CA GLY A 92 10.52 -7.79 3.16
C GLY A 92 9.56 -6.73 2.60
N GLN A 93 8.57 -6.28 3.40
CA GLN A 93 7.55 -5.35 2.93
C GLN A 93 8.01 -3.89 2.98
N PRO A 94 7.69 -3.05 1.97
CA PRO A 94 8.10 -1.65 1.90
C PRO A 94 7.14 -0.69 2.64
N ASN A 95 6.33 -1.16 3.60
CA ASN A 95 5.25 -0.35 4.20
C ASN A 95 5.77 0.89 4.94
N LEU A 96 6.91 0.79 5.62
CA LEU A 96 7.54 1.95 6.28
C LEU A 96 8.03 2.98 5.26
N LEU A 97 8.59 2.52 4.13
CA LEU A 97 9.01 3.39 3.04
C LEU A 97 7.81 4.15 2.46
N LEU A 98 6.69 3.46 2.26
CA LEU A 98 5.46 4.10 1.77
C LEU A 98 4.93 5.13 2.76
N LEU A 99 4.93 4.81 4.05
CA LEU A 99 4.50 5.74 5.10
C LEU A 99 5.39 7.00 5.12
N ALA A 100 6.72 6.82 5.08
CA ALA A 100 7.67 7.94 5.03
C ALA A 100 7.44 8.82 3.79
N MET A 101 7.23 8.23 2.61
CA MET A 101 6.93 8.96 1.37
C MET A 101 5.62 9.74 1.47
N MET A 102 4.57 9.14 2.03
CA MET A 102 3.28 9.80 2.23
C MET A 102 3.40 10.99 3.19
N LEU A 103 4.04 10.81 4.35
CA LEU A 103 4.28 11.89 5.30
C LEU A 103 5.13 13.01 4.69
N TYR A 104 6.16 12.65 3.94
CA TYR A 104 6.98 13.64 3.22
C TYR A 104 6.15 14.38 2.18
N GLY A 105 5.29 13.70 1.45
CA GLY A 105 4.36 14.33 0.51
C GLY A 105 3.43 15.34 1.19
N PHE A 106 2.84 15.00 2.34
CA PHE A 106 2.01 15.93 3.11
C PHE A 106 2.81 17.09 3.69
N TRP A 107 4.02 16.85 4.17
CA TRP A 107 4.92 17.92 4.60
C TRP A 107 5.25 18.88 3.46
N LEU A 108 5.53 18.37 2.25
CA LEU A 108 5.77 19.19 1.06
C LEU A 108 4.54 20.04 0.65
N LEU A 109 3.32 19.55 0.86
CA LEU A 109 2.11 20.35 0.69
C LEU A 109 2.09 21.54 1.64
N ARG A 110 2.47 21.34 2.91
CA ARG A 110 2.59 22.43 3.90
C ARG A 110 3.64 23.47 3.51
N GLU A 111 4.74 23.01 2.92
CA GLU A 111 5.82 23.90 2.41
C GLU A 111 5.48 24.54 1.06
N ALA A 112 4.22 24.49 0.63
CA ALA A 112 3.75 25.03 -0.66
C ALA A 112 4.52 24.47 -1.88
N ARG A 113 4.94 23.19 -1.84
CA ARG A 113 5.64 22.47 -2.91
C ARG A 113 4.76 21.36 -3.53
N PRO A 114 3.61 21.70 -4.12
CA PRO A 114 2.61 20.70 -4.54
C PRO A 114 3.11 19.74 -5.65
N ALA A 115 4.01 20.20 -6.52
CA ALA A 115 4.56 19.33 -7.57
C ALA A 115 5.45 18.22 -6.99
N MET A 116 6.28 18.55 -6.01
CA MET A 116 7.13 17.56 -5.33
C MET A 116 6.30 16.62 -4.44
N ALA A 117 5.25 17.14 -3.81
CA ALA A 117 4.30 16.32 -3.05
C ALA A 117 3.64 15.28 -3.96
N GLY A 118 3.15 15.70 -5.13
CA GLY A 118 2.58 14.80 -6.13
C GLY A 118 3.56 13.74 -6.62
N CYS A 119 4.84 14.08 -6.78
CA CYS A 119 5.90 13.13 -7.11
C CYS A 119 6.04 12.05 -6.03
N MET A 120 6.03 12.43 -4.74
CA MET A 120 6.15 11.48 -3.63
C MET A 120 4.92 10.55 -3.54
N PHE A 121 3.72 11.09 -3.69
CA PHE A 121 2.49 10.30 -3.73
C PHE A 121 2.46 9.32 -4.91
N ALA A 122 2.90 9.77 -6.08
CA ALA A 122 3.01 8.94 -7.26
C ALA A 122 4.03 7.81 -7.08
N LEU A 123 5.20 8.10 -6.51
CA LEU A 123 6.23 7.10 -6.27
C LEU A 123 5.75 6.04 -5.27
N ALA A 124 5.13 6.46 -4.17
CA ALA A 124 4.52 5.54 -3.21
C ALA A 124 3.46 4.65 -3.88
N THR A 125 2.59 5.23 -4.72
CA THR A 125 1.55 4.50 -5.46
C THR A 125 2.15 3.53 -6.49
N ALA A 126 3.22 3.92 -7.16
CA ALA A 126 3.91 3.07 -8.15
C ALA A 126 4.68 1.91 -7.50
N ILE A 127 5.06 2.01 -6.23
CA ILE A 127 5.63 0.91 -5.45
C ILE A 127 4.52 -0.05 -4.98
N LYS A 128 3.42 0.48 -4.45
CA LYS A 128 2.29 -0.32 -3.95
C LYS A 128 1.02 0.51 -4.13
N VAL A 129 0.02 -0.05 -4.76
CA VAL A 129 -1.14 0.72 -5.29
C VAL A 129 -1.96 1.47 -4.25
N PHE A 130 -2.05 0.99 -3.00
CA PHE A 130 -2.99 1.56 -2.02
C PHE A 130 -2.78 3.06 -1.72
N PRO A 131 -1.59 3.68 -1.80
CA PRO A 131 -1.43 5.13 -1.66
C PRO A 131 -2.21 5.95 -2.69
N VAL A 132 -2.72 5.34 -3.78
CA VAL A 132 -3.62 6.01 -4.74
C VAL A 132 -4.83 6.65 -4.06
N ALA A 133 -5.22 6.16 -2.88
CA ALA A 133 -6.28 6.74 -2.05
C ALA A 133 -6.05 8.21 -1.66
N VAL A 134 -4.83 8.73 -1.82
CA VAL A 134 -4.54 10.16 -1.65
C VAL A 134 -5.22 11.02 -2.73
N LEU A 135 -5.46 10.49 -3.93
CA LEU A 135 -6.04 11.28 -5.03
C LEU A 135 -7.44 11.85 -4.69
N PRO A 136 -8.42 11.05 -4.23
CA PRO A 136 -9.70 11.60 -3.77
C PRO A 136 -9.54 12.68 -2.69
N TYR A 137 -8.60 12.50 -1.78
CA TYR A 137 -8.30 13.50 -0.74
C TYR A 137 -7.76 14.79 -1.35
N LEU A 138 -6.78 14.73 -2.27
CA LEU A 138 -6.22 15.92 -2.94
C LEU A 138 -7.29 16.67 -3.75
N VAL A 139 -8.18 15.95 -4.44
CA VAL A 139 -9.33 16.53 -5.17
C VAL A 139 -10.27 17.23 -4.20
N TRP A 140 -10.64 16.58 -3.11
CA TRP A 140 -11.51 17.15 -2.08
C TRP A 140 -10.91 18.41 -1.45
N ARG A 141 -9.59 18.41 -1.21
CA ARG A 141 -8.82 19.56 -0.69
C ARG A 141 -8.54 20.63 -1.75
N ARG A 142 -8.95 20.42 -3.01
CA ARG A 142 -8.69 21.30 -4.16
C ARG A 142 -7.21 21.53 -4.44
N GLN A 143 -6.36 20.59 -4.08
CA GLN A 143 -4.92 20.60 -4.34
C GLN A 143 -4.62 20.20 -5.80
N TRP A 144 -5.17 20.97 -6.78
CA TRP A 144 -5.15 20.62 -8.20
C TRP A 144 -3.75 20.42 -8.77
N LYS A 145 -2.78 21.25 -8.32
CA LYS A 145 -1.37 21.12 -8.76
C LYS A 145 -0.76 19.81 -8.28
N ALA A 146 -1.00 19.41 -7.03
CA ALA A 146 -0.54 18.14 -6.49
C ALA A 146 -1.24 16.96 -7.16
N THR A 147 -2.56 17.06 -7.40
CA THR A 147 -3.33 16.04 -8.11
C THR A 147 -2.79 15.80 -9.52
N ALA A 148 -2.63 16.87 -10.31
CA ALA A 148 -2.08 16.79 -11.66
C ALA A 148 -0.65 16.23 -11.66
N SER A 149 0.19 16.71 -10.74
CA SER A 149 1.56 16.22 -10.57
C SER A 149 1.57 14.72 -10.21
N THR A 150 0.70 14.27 -9.31
CA THR A 150 0.60 12.84 -8.96
C THR A 150 0.27 12.00 -10.19
N LEU A 151 -0.70 12.42 -11.01
CA LEU A 151 -1.07 11.68 -12.22
C LEU A 151 0.06 11.64 -13.26
N VAL A 152 0.73 12.77 -13.48
CA VAL A 152 1.85 12.87 -14.43
C VAL A 152 3.02 11.99 -13.98
N PHE A 153 3.43 12.10 -12.71
CA PHE A 153 4.53 11.28 -12.19
C PHE A 153 4.14 9.80 -12.08
N LEU A 154 2.86 9.47 -11.84
CA LEU A 154 2.42 8.09 -11.86
C LEU A 154 2.57 7.48 -13.25
N ALA A 155 2.18 8.20 -14.30
CA ALA A 155 2.41 7.78 -15.68
C ALA A 155 3.91 7.66 -15.97
N LEU A 156 4.73 8.60 -15.52
CA LEU A 156 6.18 8.55 -15.65
C LEU A 156 6.77 7.28 -14.99
N PHE A 157 6.40 6.99 -13.74
CA PHE A 157 6.95 5.88 -12.98
C PHE A 157 6.46 4.51 -13.44
N LEU A 158 5.23 4.40 -13.91
CA LEU A 158 4.67 3.12 -14.35
C LEU A 158 4.93 2.83 -15.83
N ILE A 159 5.05 3.86 -16.67
CA ILE A 159 5.14 3.69 -18.12
C ILE A 159 6.54 4.04 -18.62
N VAL A 160 7.01 5.27 -18.35
CA VAL A 160 8.21 5.80 -19.00
C VAL A 160 9.48 5.24 -18.36
N LEU A 161 9.54 5.21 -17.03
CA LEU A 161 10.76 4.79 -16.32
C LEU A 161 11.12 3.31 -16.54
N PRO A 162 10.17 2.36 -16.56
CA PRO A 162 10.48 0.95 -16.85
C PRO A 162 10.75 0.68 -18.34
N ALA A 163 10.25 1.52 -19.26
CA ALA A 163 10.31 1.28 -20.70
C ALA A 163 11.73 1.05 -21.27
N PRO A 164 12.80 1.78 -20.87
CA PRO A 164 14.15 1.53 -21.37
C PRO A 164 14.70 0.15 -20.99
N ILE A 165 14.25 -0.42 -19.87
CA ILE A 165 14.74 -1.72 -19.36
C ILE A 165 13.86 -2.87 -19.86
N ARG A 166 12.53 -2.64 -19.91
CA ARG A 166 11.54 -3.67 -20.22
C ARG A 166 11.05 -3.66 -21.67
N GLY A 167 11.26 -2.56 -22.40
CA GLY A 167 10.57 -2.28 -23.65
C GLY A 167 9.17 -1.72 -23.40
N PHE A 168 8.75 -0.76 -24.22
CA PHE A 168 7.49 -0.04 -24.01
C PHE A 168 6.26 -0.96 -24.08
N GLU A 169 6.15 -1.74 -25.17
CA GLU A 169 5.00 -2.64 -25.38
C GLU A 169 4.91 -3.72 -24.31
N HIS A 170 6.05 -4.31 -23.96
CA HIS A 170 6.13 -5.36 -22.94
C HIS A 170 5.71 -4.79 -21.57
N ASN A 171 6.20 -3.61 -21.18
CA ASN A 171 5.82 -2.96 -19.93
C ASN A 171 4.30 -2.65 -19.87
N ILE A 172 3.71 -2.19 -20.96
CA ILE A 172 2.25 -1.95 -21.02
C ILE A 172 1.47 -3.27 -20.92
N ALA A 173 1.94 -4.34 -21.56
CA ALA A 173 1.31 -5.65 -21.44
C ALA A 173 1.36 -6.17 -19.99
N GLU A 174 2.50 -6.03 -19.32
CA GLU A 174 2.66 -6.40 -17.90
C GLU A 174 1.78 -5.57 -16.98
N LEU A 175 1.67 -4.25 -17.18
CA LEU A 175 0.76 -3.41 -16.41
C LEU A 175 -0.70 -3.84 -16.58
N LYS A 176 -1.11 -4.20 -17.79
CA LYS A 176 -2.47 -4.72 -18.05
C LYS A 176 -2.70 -6.05 -17.33
N THR A 177 -1.73 -6.97 -17.39
CA THR A 177 -1.81 -8.27 -16.71
C THR A 177 -1.89 -8.07 -15.20
N TRP A 178 -1.01 -7.24 -14.64
CA TRP A 178 -1.04 -6.89 -13.22
C TRP A 178 -2.37 -6.27 -12.80
N TYR A 179 -2.86 -5.27 -13.55
CA TYR A 179 -4.14 -4.61 -13.23
C TYR A 179 -5.31 -5.60 -13.24
N ARG A 180 -5.39 -6.45 -14.25
CA ARG A 180 -6.45 -7.48 -14.33
C ARG A 180 -6.39 -8.47 -13.18
N GLY A 181 -5.18 -8.92 -12.82
CA GLY A 181 -5.00 -9.89 -11.76
C GLY A 181 -5.18 -9.31 -10.35
N MET A 182 -4.65 -8.10 -10.09
CA MET A 182 -4.60 -7.54 -8.74
C MET A 182 -5.73 -6.58 -8.41
N VAL A 183 -6.25 -5.85 -9.39
CA VAL A 183 -7.28 -4.83 -9.18
C VAL A 183 -8.62 -5.27 -9.75
N GLY A 184 -8.61 -5.88 -10.94
CA GLY A 184 -9.82 -6.25 -11.67
C GLY A 184 -10.43 -7.60 -11.25
N SER A 185 -9.68 -8.46 -10.56
CA SER A 185 -10.19 -9.78 -10.18
C SER A 185 -10.77 -9.76 -8.75
N SER A 186 -12.02 -10.19 -8.65
CA SER A 186 -12.71 -10.43 -7.38
C SER A 186 -13.59 -11.65 -7.54
N SER A 187 -13.41 -12.65 -6.71
CA SER A 187 -14.17 -13.90 -6.76
C SER A 187 -14.68 -14.29 -5.38
N GLU A 188 -15.62 -15.25 -5.35
CA GLU A 188 -16.14 -15.80 -4.10
C GLU A 188 -15.09 -16.58 -3.28
N LYS A 189 -14.00 -17.01 -3.93
CA LYS A 189 -12.89 -17.68 -3.27
C LYS A 189 -11.92 -16.71 -2.63
N GLY A 190 -11.78 -15.48 -3.16
CA GLY A 190 -10.85 -14.49 -2.65
C GLY A 190 -10.85 -13.17 -3.44
N PHE A 191 -9.91 -12.30 -3.12
CA PHE A 191 -9.65 -11.04 -3.82
C PHE A 191 -8.28 -11.06 -4.48
N GLY A 192 -8.19 -10.57 -5.69
CA GLY A 192 -6.96 -10.60 -6.46
C GLY A 192 -6.54 -12.04 -6.77
N GLN A 193 -5.24 -12.28 -6.83
CA GLN A 193 -4.65 -13.56 -7.22
C GLN A 193 -4.42 -14.53 -6.03
N ARG A 194 -4.80 -14.15 -4.82
CA ARG A 194 -4.64 -14.99 -3.62
C ARG A 194 -5.98 -15.53 -3.17
N ASP A 195 -6.55 -16.42 -3.95
CA ASP A 195 -7.92 -16.91 -3.76
C ASP A 195 -8.18 -17.49 -2.36
N GLU A 196 -7.25 -18.28 -1.81
CA GLU A 196 -7.48 -18.97 -0.56
C GLU A 196 -6.93 -18.27 0.69
N GLN A 197 -5.88 -17.46 0.54
CA GLN A 197 -5.21 -16.79 1.67
C GLN A 197 -5.90 -15.50 2.14
N ASN A 198 -6.88 -15.00 1.41
CA ASN A 198 -7.55 -13.74 1.74
C ASN A 198 -8.42 -13.85 3.00
N TRP A 199 -8.90 -15.04 3.33
CA TRP A 199 -9.77 -15.28 4.48
C TRP A 199 -9.04 -15.78 5.71
N SER A 200 -7.73 -15.97 5.61
CA SER A 200 -6.88 -16.41 6.70
C SER A 200 -7.04 -15.55 7.96
N TRP A 201 -6.90 -16.19 9.12
CA TRP A 201 -6.94 -15.51 10.41
C TRP A 201 -5.85 -14.44 10.59
N VAL A 202 -4.74 -14.58 9.88
CA VAL A 202 -3.64 -13.58 9.88
C VAL A 202 -4.07 -12.28 9.18
N ASN A 203 -4.99 -12.37 8.21
CA ASN A 203 -5.51 -11.19 7.51
C ASN A 203 -6.57 -10.48 8.36
N GLN A 204 -6.19 -9.39 9.00
CA GLN A 204 -7.06 -8.57 9.86
C GLN A 204 -7.70 -7.37 9.12
N SER A 205 -7.73 -7.39 7.79
CA SER A 205 -8.44 -6.36 7.02
C SER A 205 -9.96 -6.41 7.28
N ILE A 206 -10.64 -5.28 7.13
CA ILE A 206 -12.11 -5.18 7.22
C ILE A 206 -12.77 -6.22 6.33
N ILE A 207 -12.23 -6.43 5.12
CA ILE A 207 -12.73 -7.42 4.17
C ILE A 207 -12.66 -8.83 4.78
N ALA A 208 -11.47 -9.26 5.21
CA ALA A 208 -11.25 -10.61 5.71
C ALA A 208 -12.07 -10.89 7.00
N VAL A 209 -12.06 -9.94 7.94
CA VAL A 209 -12.83 -10.05 9.18
C VAL A 209 -14.33 -10.14 8.90
N THR A 210 -14.86 -9.26 8.06
CA THR A 210 -16.28 -9.28 7.69
C THR A 210 -16.66 -10.61 7.05
N HIS A 211 -15.88 -11.09 6.08
CA HIS A 211 -16.20 -12.36 5.42
C HIS A 211 -16.12 -13.56 6.39
N ARG A 212 -15.14 -13.60 7.31
CA ARG A 212 -15.06 -14.64 8.33
C ARG A 212 -16.26 -14.64 9.27
N LEU A 213 -16.82 -13.48 9.59
CA LEU A 213 -17.98 -13.37 10.48
C LEU A 213 -19.30 -13.62 9.76
N THR A 214 -19.36 -13.37 8.46
CA THR A 214 -20.63 -13.41 7.68
C THR A 214 -20.71 -14.54 6.66
N ARG A 215 -19.68 -15.40 6.57
CA ARG A 215 -19.63 -16.54 5.64
C ARG A 215 -18.90 -17.74 6.25
N PRO A 216 -19.24 -18.96 5.88
CA PRO A 216 -18.53 -20.17 6.32
C PRO A 216 -17.21 -20.35 5.54
N VAL A 217 -16.29 -19.38 5.67
CA VAL A 217 -14.96 -19.45 5.04
C VAL A 217 -13.93 -20.06 5.97
N ASN A 218 -13.02 -20.88 5.43
CA ASN A 218 -11.96 -21.49 6.22
C ASN A 218 -10.91 -20.43 6.58
N TYR A 219 -10.68 -20.20 7.87
CA TYR A 219 -9.68 -19.27 8.34
C TYR A 219 -8.28 -19.86 8.57
N ASN A 220 -8.14 -21.20 8.49
CA ASN A 220 -6.86 -21.91 8.57
C ASN A 220 -6.21 -22.14 7.19
N GLN A 221 -6.49 -21.32 6.22
CA GLN A 221 -6.03 -21.48 4.83
C GLN A 221 -4.51 -21.44 4.68
N ASP A 222 -3.81 -20.79 5.61
CA ASP A 222 -2.35 -20.63 5.55
C ASP A 222 -1.58 -21.92 5.92
N ASP A 223 -2.23 -22.84 6.61
CA ASP A 223 -1.59 -24.05 7.10
C ASP A 223 -2.38 -25.27 6.64
N PRO A 224 -1.92 -25.95 5.57
CA PRO A 224 -2.58 -27.15 5.04
C PRO A 224 -2.68 -28.31 6.04
N LYS A 225 -1.87 -28.28 7.11
CA LYS A 225 -1.87 -29.29 8.17
C LYS A 225 -2.99 -29.07 9.20
N LYS A 226 -3.56 -27.88 9.26
CA LYS A 226 -4.67 -27.56 10.16
C LYS A 226 -6.01 -27.92 9.53
N PRO A 227 -6.94 -28.46 10.33
CA PRO A 227 -8.30 -28.71 9.84
C PRO A 227 -8.98 -27.41 9.41
N ALA A 228 -9.81 -27.50 8.39
CA ALA A 228 -10.67 -26.39 7.97
C ALA A 228 -11.56 -25.96 9.14
N ARG A 229 -11.60 -24.67 9.46
CA ARG A 229 -12.45 -24.11 10.52
C ARG A 229 -13.11 -22.83 10.06
N THR A 230 -14.34 -22.63 10.48
CA THR A 230 -15.13 -21.42 10.26
C THR A 230 -15.47 -20.76 11.59
N MET A 231 -15.69 -19.44 11.57
CA MET A 231 -16.06 -18.66 12.75
C MET A 231 -17.24 -17.73 12.48
N ASN A 232 -17.99 -18.01 11.43
CA ASN A 232 -19.11 -17.17 11.02
C ASN A 232 -20.25 -17.21 12.05
N VAL A 233 -20.82 -16.03 12.30
CA VAL A 233 -22.01 -15.84 13.15
C VAL A 233 -23.28 -16.00 12.31
N VAL A 234 -23.21 -15.58 11.05
CA VAL A 234 -24.28 -15.64 10.06
C VAL A 234 -23.72 -16.13 8.72
N ASP A 235 -24.61 -16.52 7.81
CA ASP A 235 -24.25 -16.78 6.41
C ASP A 235 -25.15 -15.96 5.50
N VAL A 236 -24.61 -14.88 4.97
CA VAL A 236 -25.33 -13.94 4.08
C VAL A 236 -24.82 -13.96 2.63
N GLY A 237 -23.88 -14.83 2.33
CA GLY A 237 -23.27 -14.98 1.03
C GLY A 237 -22.28 -13.85 0.65
N PHE A 238 -21.56 -14.07 -0.46
CA PHE A 238 -20.43 -13.21 -0.86
C PHE A 238 -20.82 -11.77 -1.15
N ARG A 239 -21.90 -11.57 -1.92
CA ARG A 239 -22.33 -10.21 -2.34
C ARG A 239 -22.76 -9.35 -1.15
N THR A 240 -23.54 -9.92 -0.25
CA THR A 240 -24.00 -9.20 0.95
C THR A 240 -22.84 -8.88 1.88
N SER A 241 -21.89 -9.81 2.05
CA SER A 241 -20.67 -9.55 2.82
C SER A 241 -19.87 -8.39 2.25
N ASN A 242 -19.72 -8.30 0.91
CA ASN A 242 -19.08 -7.15 0.25
C ASN A 242 -19.84 -5.84 0.47
N LEU A 243 -21.17 -5.84 0.44
CA LEU A 243 -21.96 -4.64 0.76
C LEU A 243 -21.74 -4.19 2.21
N ILE A 244 -21.63 -5.13 3.15
CA ILE A 244 -21.31 -4.83 4.54
C ILE A 244 -19.90 -4.20 4.64
N VAL A 245 -18.90 -4.75 3.95
CA VAL A 245 -17.55 -4.17 3.88
C VAL A 245 -17.59 -2.72 3.38
N VAL A 246 -18.32 -2.47 2.28
CA VAL A 246 -18.47 -1.13 1.73
C VAL A 246 -19.16 -0.21 2.73
N ALA A 247 -20.25 -0.65 3.36
CA ALA A 247 -20.99 0.13 4.36
C ALA A 247 -20.11 0.49 5.56
N ILE A 248 -19.34 -0.45 6.11
CA ILE A 248 -18.40 -0.21 7.21
C ILE A 248 -17.33 0.80 6.78
N SER A 249 -16.74 0.62 5.59
CA SER A 249 -15.69 1.49 5.08
C SER A 249 -16.20 2.93 4.87
N LEU A 250 -17.40 3.08 4.32
CA LEU A 250 -18.06 4.38 4.16
C LEU A 250 -18.41 5.00 5.52
N ALA A 251 -18.91 4.22 6.46
CA ALA A 251 -19.24 4.71 7.80
C ALA A 251 -17.99 5.25 8.53
N ILE A 252 -16.86 4.55 8.43
CA ILE A 252 -15.57 5.02 8.97
C ILE A 252 -15.15 6.31 8.28
N GLY A 253 -15.20 6.35 6.94
CA GLY A 253 -14.81 7.53 6.16
C GLY A 253 -15.67 8.75 6.46
N PHE A 254 -17.00 8.60 6.46
CA PHE A 254 -17.92 9.69 6.80
C PHE A 254 -17.82 10.09 8.27
N GLY A 255 -17.65 9.12 9.18
CA GLY A 255 -17.42 9.39 10.59
C GLY A 255 -16.18 10.26 10.80
N TYR A 256 -15.08 9.93 10.12
CA TYR A 256 -13.86 10.73 10.15
C TYR A 256 -14.10 12.16 9.65
N ILE A 257 -14.78 12.34 8.51
CA ILE A 257 -15.11 13.65 7.94
C ILE A 257 -16.03 14.44 8.91
N ALA A 258 -17.00 13.79 9.55
CA ALA A 258 -17.93 14.42 10.46
C ALA A 258 -17.26 14.97 11.73
N VAL A 259 -16.26 14.26 12.25
CA VAL A 259 -15.50 14.68 13.44
C VAL A 259 -14.54 15.83 13.13
N MET A 260 -14.15 16.05 11.88
CA MET A 260 -13.28 17.16 11.50
C MET A 260 -13.98 18.50 11.72
N PRO A 261 -13.39 19.45 12.47
CA PRO A 261 -13.92 20.80 12.63
C PRO A 261 -14.12 21.48 11.27
N GLY A 262 -15.25 22.17 11.07
CA GLY A 262 -15.59 22.78 9.78
C GLY A 262 -14.55 23.78 9.26
N ALA A 263 -13.93 24.58 10.14
CA ALA A 263 -12.85 25.49 9.81
C ALA A 263 -11.55 24.75 9.42
N ALA A 264 -11.26 23.62 10.05
CA ALA A 264 -10.07 22.82 9.78
C ALA A 264 -10.16 22.01 8.48
N ARG A 265 -11.36 21.78 7.95
CA ARG A 265 -11.57 21.00 6.71
C ARG A 265 -10.90 21.57 5.47
N ARG A 266 -10.50 22.86 5.51
CA ARG A 266 -9.95 23.59 4.34
C ARG A 266 -8.65 24.34 4.64
N THR A 267 -8.07 24.20 5.82
CA THR A 267 -6.83 24.87 6.19
C THR A 267 -5.65 23.90 6.07
N GLU A 268 -4.46 24.42 5.78
CA GLU A 268 -3.22 23.65 5.72
C GLU A 268 -2.93 22.89 7.03
N ARG A 269 -3.38 23.44 8.19
CA ARG A 269 -3.24 22.79 9.49
C ARG A 269 -4.05 21.50 9.65
N SER A 270 -5.09 21.28 8.85
CA SER A 270 -5.86 20.03 8.88
C SER A 270 -5.19 18.89 8.12
N ASP A 271 -4.10 19.15 7.41
CA ASP A 271 -3.31 18.16 6.68
C ASP A 271 -2.20 17.57 7.56
N ALA A 272 -2.00 18.13 8.76
CA ALA A 272 -1.12 17.63 9.81
C ALA A 272 -1.88 16.79 10.83
#